data_b433b787b4621fc421822be2313d136d
#
_entry.id   b433b787b4621fc421822be2313d136d
#
_cell.length_a   1.000
_cell.length_b   1.000
_cell.length_c   1.000
_cell.angle_alpha   90.00
_cell.angle_beta   90.00
_cell.angle_gamma   90.00
#
_symmetry.space_group_name_H-M   'P 1'
#
loop_
_entity.id
_entity.type
_entity.pdbx_description
1 polymer ?
#
loop_
_entity_poly.entity_id
_entity_poly.type
_entity_poly.pdbx_seq_one_letter_code
_entity_poly.pdbx_strand_id
1 'polypeptide(L)'
;MIHSDIDTLEANAKAELDALLAKETVSLKDKLAITPQRAKELLPLERRTSFDETNLGLTESQARLEASRCMKCKKPFCTASCPIGMPVPAYLEYVAAGNFEEAIKLIRDTSLFPSICSRVCPHEKQCQMNCAIGKSLKDPSKGLSLGNLERFCADYERLHLGGKKPLPVDAPTGKKVAVIGGGPAGLAAALDLRTFGHDVVIFESAKELGGVLRYGIPEFRLPKSILDYELSILSTMGISCRTGVTVGKDITIPELFNNENFDAVFIGNGAGLALKTGVPGEDLKGVFTAEEYLRKGNLREEIASGENVVIVGGGNVAMDASRMAFRLGAKKV
;
A
#
# COMPACT_ATOMS: atom_id res chain seq x y z
N MET A 1 -2.09 -5.48 26.36
CA MET A 1 -2.15 -4.05 25.97
C MET A 1 -3.61 -3.65 26.07
N ILE A 2 -3.94 -2.61 26.81
CA ILE A 2 -5.30 -2.08 26.91
C ILE A 2 -5.63 -1.47 25.55
N HIS A 3 -6.66 -1.98 24.89
CA HIS A 3 -7.17 -1.42 23.65
C HIS A 3 -7.93 -0.13 23.98
N SER A 4 -7.23 1.00 23.95
CA SER A 4 -7.85 2.31 24.13
C SER A 4 -8.85 2.57 23.00
N ASP A 5 -10.00 3.15 23.32
CA ASP A 5 -10.95 3.62 22.34
C ASP A 5 -10.32 4.71 21.45
N ILE A 6 -10.78 4.86 20.22
CA ILE A 6 -10.30 5.89 19.28
C ILE A 6 -10.44 7.28 19.91
N ASP A 7 -11.56 7.55 20.56
CA ASP A 7 -11.82 8.84 21.21
C ASP A 7 -10.82 9.12 22.34
N THR A 8 -10.42 8.08 23.08
CA THR A 8 -9.40 8.19 24.14
C THR A 8 -8.02 8.46 23.54
N LEU A 9 -7.67 7.79 22.42
CA LEU A 9 -6.41 8.02 21.72
C LEU A 9 -6.34 9.45 21.16
N GLU A 10 -7.43 9.93 20.57
CA GLU A 10 -7.55 11.31 20.06
C GLU A 10 -7.41 12.32 21.21
N ALA A 11 -8.15 12.15 22.31
CA ALA A 11 -8.12 13.05 23.46
C ALA A 11 -6.72 13.15 24.08
N ASN A 12 -6.03 12.02 24.25
CA ASN A 12 -4.68 11.97 24.81
C ASN A 12 -3.67 12.64 23.87
N ALA A 13 -3.73 12.33 22.58
CA ALA A 13 -2.84 12.92 21.58
C ALA A 13 -3.08 14.42 21.45
N LYS A 14 -4.34 14.87 21.50
CA LYS A 14 -4.71 16.27 21.48
C LYS A 14 -4.15 17.04 22.68
N ALA A 15 -4.28 16.50 23.87
CA ALA A 15 -3.74 17.14 25.08
C ALA A 15 -2.21 17.30 25.02
N GLU A 16 -1.48 16.27 24.55
CA GLU A 16 -0.02 16.33 24.38
C GLU A 16 0.37 17.31 23.26
N LEU A 17 -0.39 17.33 22.16
CA LEU A 17 -0.17 18.27 21.04
C LEU A 17 -0.40 19.71 21.47
N ASP A 18 -1.49 20.01 22.18
CA ASP A 18 -1.81 21.34 22.68
C ASP A 18 -0.71 21.85 23.63
N ALA A 19 -0.22 20.98 24.51
CA ALA A 19 0.92 21.29 25.39
C ALA A 19 2.23 21.54 24.63
N LEU A 20 2.44 20.83 23.52
CA LEU A 20 3.61 21.06 22.65
C LEU A 20 3.51 22.39 21.91
N LEU A 21 2.34 22.72 21.37
CA LEU A 21 2.07 23.93 20.60
C LEU A 21 2.09 25.20 21.47
N ALA A 22 1.84 25.08 22.77
CA ALA A 22 1.91 26.19 23.72
C ALA A 22 3.35 26.64 24.02
N LYS A 23 4.37 25.89 23.59
CA LYS A 23 5.79 26.26 23.78
C LYS A 23 6.22 27.30 22.73
N GLU A 24 6.89 28.34 23.13
CA GLU A 24 7.50 29.32 22.19
C GLU A 24 8.47 28.65 21.20
N THR A 25 9.23 27.68 21.68
CA THR A 25 10.14 26.88 20.84
C THR A 25 10.12 25.43 21.24
N VAL A 26 10.07 24.53 20.24
CA VAL A 26 10.11 23.10 20.45
C VAL A 26 11.53 22.60 20.25
N SER A 27 12.17 22.22 21.33
CA SER A 27 13.54 21.70 21.33
C SER A 27 13.63 20.25 20.85
N LEU A 28 14.83 19.78 20.51
CA LEU A 28 15.07 18.37 20.21
C LEU A 28 14.67 17.44 21.37
N LYS A 29 14.92 17.88 22.62
CA LYS A 29 14.53 17.13 23.81
C LYS A 29 13.01 16.96 23.90
N ASP A 30 12.25 18.00 23.57
CA ASP A 30 10.79 17.94 23.53
C ASP A 30 10.32 16.91 22.51
N LYS A 31 10.87 16.96 21.28
CA LYS A 31 10.52 16.00 20.21
C LYS A 31 10.82 14.55 20.57
N LEU A 32 11.93 14.29 21.24
CA LEU A 32 12.31 12.96 21.70
C LEU A 32 11.47 12.47 22.89
N ALA A 33 10.87 13.38 23.65
CA ALA A 33 10.01 13.06 24.78
C ALA A 33 8.58 12.71 24.35
N ILE A 34 8.14 13.11 23.14
CA ILE A 34 6.82 12.76 22.63
C ILE A 34 6.67 11.25 22.54
N THR A 35 5.59 10.72 23.11
CA THR A 35 5.23 9.31 23.02
C THR A 35 4.97 8.91 21.57
N PRO A 36 5.63 7.85 21.04
CA PRO A 36 5.35 7.35 19.71
C PRO A 36 3.88 6.99 19.51
N GLN A 37 3.23 7.59 18.52
CA GLN A 37 1.83 7.33 18.26
C GLN A 37 1.65 6.01 17.49
N ARG A 38 0.65 5.25 17.87
CA ARG A 38 0.31 3.98 17.25
C ARG A 38 -1.14 4.00 16.80
N ALA A 39 -1.37 3.50 15.59
CA ALA A 39 -2.72 3.30 15.09
C ALA A 39 -3.48 2.28 15.95
N LYS A 40 -4.78 2.51 16.09
CA LYS A 40 -5.67 1.51 16.68
C LYS A 40 -5.73 0.29 15.75
N GLU A 41 -5.79 -0.88 16.35
CA GLU A 41 -6.03 -2.14 15.65
C GLU A 41 -7.30 -2.79 16.16
N LEU A 42 -7.98 -3.57 15.31
CA LEU A 42 -9.07 -4.44 15.74
C LEU A 42 -8.60 -5.37 16.85
N LEU A 43 -9.49 -5.71 17.77
CA LEU A 43 -9.19 -6.63 18.86
C LEU A 43 -8.67 -7.98 18.33
N PRO A 44 -7.72 -8.65 19.02
CA PRO A 44 -7.14 -9.90 18.53
C PRO A 44 -8.16 -11.00 18.22
N LEU A 45 -9.24 -11.11 19.00
CA LEU A 45 -10.31 -12.09 18.76
C LEU A 45 -11.18 -11.68 17.56
N GLU A 46 -11.48 -10.39 17.41
CA GLU A 46 -12.24 -9.85 16.29
C GLU A 46 -11.47 -10.00 14.98
N ARG A 47 -10.24 -9.47 14.93
CA ARG A 47 -9.41 -9.52 13.71
C ARG A 47 -9.04 -10.93 13.26
N ARG A 48 -9.20 -11.94 14.10
CA ARG A 48 -8.93 -13.34 13.76
C ARG A 48 -9.96 -13.89 12.78
N THR A 49 -11.19 -13.39 12.82
CA THR A 49 -12.32 -13.89 12.03
C THR A 49 -12.87 -12.86 11.04
N SER A 50 -12.67 -11.56 11.29
CA SER A 50 -13.09 -10.50 10.38
C SER A 50 -12.15 -10.36 9.19
N PHE A 51 -12.72 -9.98 8.05
CA PHE A 51 -11.98 -9.57 6.87
C PHE A 51 -11.79 -8.05 6.77
N ASP A 52 -12.31 -7.32 7.75
CA ASP A 52 -12.12 -5.86 7.82
C ASP A 52 -10.64 -5.50 7.99
N GLU A 53 -10.29 -4.30 7.56
CA GLU A 53 -8.93 -3.79 7.70
C GLU A 53 -8.53 -3.77 9.17
N THR A 54 -7.43 -4.46 9.51
CA THR A 54 -7.03 -4.65 10.91
C THR A 54 -6.41 -3.43 11.56
N ASN A 55 -5.69 -2.62 10.80
CA ASN A 55 -5.11 -1.35 11.24
C ASN A 55 -6.09 -0.23 10.88
N LEU A 56 -6.52 0.56 11.84
CA LEU A 56 -7.54 1.60 11.64
C LEU A 56 -6.95 2.99 11.35
N GLY A 57 -5.62 3.11 11.27
CA GLY A 57 -4.93 4.38 11.02
C GLY A 57 -4.79 5.25 12.26
N LEU A 58 -4.17 6.42 12.08
CA LEU A 58 -4.02 7.44 13.12
C LEU A 58 -5.21 8.40 13.08
N THR A 59 -5.57 8.93 14.24
CA THR A 59 -6.45 10.10 14.35
C THR A 59 -5.70 11.37 13.94
N GLU A 60 -6.40 12.48 13.78
CA GLU A 60 -5.79 13.75 13.37
C GLU A 60 -4.74 14.22 14.37
N SER A 61 -5.08 14.28 15.66
CA SER A 61 -4.13 14.72 16.69
C SER A 61 -2.95 13.76 16.83
N GLN A 62 -3.17 12.45 16.69
CA GLN A 62 -2.08 11.48 16.63
C GLN A 62 -1.15 11.72 15.44
N ALA A 63 -1.68 11.97 14.25
CA ALA A 63 -0.87 12.21 13.05
C ALA A 63 -0.03 13.48 13.19
N ARG A 64 -0.63 14.57 13.66
CA ARG A 64 0.08 15.84 13.91
C ARG A 64 1.17 15.67 14.98
N LEU A 65 0.85 15.02 16.08
CA LEU A 65 1.79 14.78 17.19
C LEU A 65 2.94 13.88 16.74
N GLU A 66 2.68 12.78 16.02
CA GLU A 66 3.70 11.90 15.49
C GLU A 66 4.61 12.62 14.47
N ALA A 67 4.03 13.41 13.58
CA ALA A 67 4.78 14.21 12.61
C ALA A 67 5.66 15.26 13.29
N SER A 68 5.22 15.84 14.41
CA SER A 68 5.98 16.83 15.20
C SER A 68 7.26 16.27 15.80
N ARG A 69 7.38 14.95 15.94
CA ARG A 69 8.61 14.28 16.35
C ARG A 69 9.74 14.38 15.31
N CYS A 70 9.43 14.73 14.05
CA CYS A 70 10.41 14.77 12.97
C CYS A 70 11.53 15.75 13.28
N MET A 71 12.80 15.30 13.18
CA MET A 71 14.01 16.09 13.44
C MET A 71 14.41 16.97 12.25
N LYS A 72 13.71 16.89 11.11
CA LYS A 72 14.02 17.64 9.87
C LYS A 72 15.50 17.51 9.47
N CYS A 73 16.00 16.29 9.36
CA CYS A 73 17.40 15.98 9.10
C CYS A 73 17.89 16.62 7.80
N LYS A 74 19.09 17.24 7.79
CA LYS A 74 19.72 17.77 6.56
C LYS A 74 20.00 16.66 5.51
N LYS A 75 20.29 15.45 5.97
CA LYS A 75 20.45 14.25 5.15
C LYS A 75 19.43 13.20 5.63
N PRO A 76 18.20 13.20 5.12
CA PRO A 76 17.14 12.35 5.62
C PRO A 76 17.32 10.90 5.12
N PHE A 77 17.81 10.03 5.99
CA PHE A 77 17.96 8.61 5.67
C PHE A 77 16.60 7.90 5.35
N CYS A 78 15.51 8.39 5.91
CA CYS A 78 14.18 7.91 5.55
C CYS A 78 13.87 8.13 4.07
N THR A 79 14.15 9.32 3.52
CA THR A 79 14.01 9.61 2.08
C THR A 79 14.97 8.74 1.25
N ALA A 80 16.25 8.67 1.64
CA ALA A 80 17.25 7.88 0.92
C ALA A 80 16.96 6.37 0.92
N SER A 81 16.21 5.86 1.90
CA SER A 81 15.83 4.47 2.00
C SER A 81 14.47 4.16 1.35
N CYS A 82 13.78 5.19 0.86
CA CYS A 82 12.55 5.00 0.08
C CYS A 82 12.92 4.73 -1.38
N PRO A 83 12.47 3.63 -2.01
CA PRO A 83 12.79 3.32 -3.41
C PRO A 83 12.39 4.42 -4.40
N ILE A 84 11.34 5.19 -4.08
CA ILE A 84 10.85 6.30 -4.91
C ILE A 84 11.32 7.68 -4.41
N GLY A 85 12.16 7.74 -3.37
CA GLY A 85 12.72 9.00 -2.89
C GLY A 85 11.71 9.94 -2.22
N MET A 86 10.67 9.42 -1.55
CA MET A 86 9.63 10.22 -0.86
C MET A 86 10.24 11.34 -0.02
N PRO A 87 9.83 12.61 -0.18
CA PRO A 87 10.36 13.75 0.57
C PRO A 87 9.81 13.80 2.01
N VAL A 88 10.15 12.78 2.81
CA VAL A 88 9.54 12.53 4.12
C VAL A 88 9.57 13.74 5.05
N PRO A 89 10.69 14.44 5.30
CA PRO A 89 10.66 15.58 6.22
C PRO A 89 9.77 16.73 5.76
N ALA A 90 9.63 16.92 4.45
CA ALA A 90 8.85 18.01 3.89
C ALA A 90 7.33 17.79 4.07
N TYR A 91 6.81 16.61 3.70
CA TYR A 91 5.37 16.38 3.90
C TYR A 91 5.01 16.28 5.40
N LEU A 92 5.93 15.80 6.26
CA LEU A 92 5.69 15.74 7.70
C LEU A 92 5.61 17.14 8.33
N GLU A 93 6.29 18.13 7.77
CA GLU A 93 6.15 19.52 8.21
C GLU A 93 4.72 20.02 8.02
N TYR A 94 4.12 19.74 6.87
CA TYR A 94 2.72 20.06 6.59
C TYR A 94 1.75 19.29 7.50
N VAL A 95 2.00 18.00 7.73
CA VAL A 95 1.17 17.19 8.65
C VAL A 95 1.20 17.76 10.06
N ALA A 96 2.38 18.10 10.60
CA ALA A 96 2.52 18.67 11.93
C ALA A 96 1.80 20.02 12.06
N ALA A 97 1.80 20.84 11.00
CA ALA A 97 1.09 22.10 10.94
C ALA A 97 -0.44 21.95 10.76
N GLY A 98 -0.96 20.77 10.40
CA GLY A 98 -2.37 20.55 10.08
C GLY A 98 -2.74 20.87 8.62
N ASN A 99 -1.76 21.09 7.76
CA ASN A 99 -1.96 21.41 6.34
C ASN A 99 -1.96 20.11 5.50
N PHE A 100 -2.98 19.29 5.68
CA PHE A 100 -3.03 17.94 5.11
C PHE A 100 -3.18 17.92 3.59
N GLU A 101 -3.82 18.94 3.00
CA GLU A 101 -3.92 19.08 1.54
C GLU A 101 -2.54 19.27 0.90
N GLU A 102 -1.69 20.14 1.45
CA GLU A 102 -0.33 20.32 0.95
C GLU A 102 0.55 19.10 1.23
N ALA A 103 0.32 18.40 2.35
CA ALA A 103 1.02 17.18 2.66
C ALA A 103 0.74 16.08 1.61
N ILE A 104 -0.53 15.83 1.29
CA ILE A 104 -0.87 14.80 0.30
C ILE A 104 -0.48 15.19 -1.13
N LYS A 105 -0.56 16.46 -1.49
CA LYS A 105 -0.08 16.95 -2.78
C LYS A 105 1.42 16.63 -2.96
N LEU A 106 2.25 16.94 -1.97
CA LEU A 106 3.67 16.63 -2.01
C LEU A 106 3.95 15.11 -2.06
N ILE A 107 3.14 14.31 -1.36
CA ILE A 107 3.21 12.84 -1.46
C ILE A 107 2.87 12.39 -2.88
N ARG A 108 1.81 12.94 -3.50
CA ARG A 108 1.36 12.60 -4.86
C ARG A 108 2.37 12.98 -5.95
N ASP A 109 3.16 14.02 -5.74
CA ASP A 109 4.24 14.39 -6.67
C ASP A 109 5.32 13.29 -6.79
N THR A 110 5.37 12.37 -5.81
CA THR A 110 6.37 11.29 -5.76
C THR A 110 5.73 9.90 -5.86
N SER A 111 4.56 9.69 -5.24
CA SER A 111 3.90 8.39 -5.15
C SER A 111 2.59 8.38 -5.93
N LEU A 112 2.48 7.49 -6.91
CA LEU A 112 1.25 7.31 -7.71
C LEU A 112 0.11 6.68 -6.90
N PHE A 113 0.45 5.85 -5.89
CA PHE A 113 -0.50 5.04 -5.12
C PHE A 113 -0.24 5.10 -3.61
N PRO A 114 -0.29 6.28 -2.97
CA PRO A 114 0.05 6.43 -1.55
C PRO A 114 -0.87 5.63 -0.63
N SER A 115 -2.16 5.48 -0.93
CA SER A 115 -3.07 4.66 -0.12
C SER A 115 -2.64 3.18 -0.09
N ILE A 116 -2.00 2.69 -1.16
CA ILE A 116 -1.48 1.33 -1.25
C ILE A 116 -0.12 1.25 -0.56
N CYS A 117 0.83 2.13 -0.94
CA CYS A 117 2.18 2.12 -0.37
C CYS A 117 2.16 2.21 1.15
N SER A 118 1.35 3.10 1.70
CA SER A 118 1.20 3.28 3.14
C SER A 118 0.70 2.05 3.90
N ARG A 119 -0.01 1.13 3.23
CA ARG A 119 -0.58 -0.08 3.83
C ARG A 119 0.29 -1.32 3.65
N VAL A 120 1.03 -1.43 2.55
CA VAL A 120 1.69 -2.69 2.18
C VAL A 120 3.21 -2.61 2.06
N CYS A 121 3.79 -1.40 2.00
CA CYS A 121 5.23 -1.22 1.97
C CYS A 121 5.87 -1.68 3.29
N PRO A 122 7.01 -2.37 3.27
CA PRO A 122 7.70 -2.81 4.50
C PRO A 122 8.50 -1.66 5.14
N HIS A 123 7.78 -0.63 5.63
CA HIS A 123 8.37 0.59 6.20
C HIS A 123 9.38 0.29 7.31
N GLU A 124 9.13 -0.76 8.11
CA GLU A 124 9.99 -1.25 9.17
C GLU A 124 11.34 -1.80 8.68
N LYS A 125 11.48 -2.06 7.37
CA LYS A 125 12.73 -2.48 6.71
C LYS A 125 13.35 -1.39 5.84
N GLN A 126 12.66 -0.29 5.64
CA GLN A 126 13.06 0.80 4.74
C GLN A 126 13.14 2.13 5.50
N CYS A 127 12.19 3.04 5.25
CA CYS A 127 12.22 4.41 5.75
C CYS A 127 12.14 4.50 7.28
N GLN A 128 11.28 3.72 7.92
CA GLN A 128 11.11 3.74 9.38
C GLN A 128 12.35 3.20 10.12
N MET A 129 12.93 2.08 9.65
CA MET A 129 14.17 1.54 10.22
C MET A 129 15.31 2.57 10.20
N ASN A 130 15.33 3.41 9.18
CA ASN A 130 16.38 4.40 8.99
C ASN A 130 16.06 5.77 9.60
N CYS A 131 14.96 5.89 10.34
CA CYS A 131 14.61 7.12 11.04
C CYS A 131 15.67 7.48 12.10
N ALA A 132 16.13 8.72 12.05
CA ALA A 132 17.16 9.23 12.97
C ALA A 132 16.73 9.17 14.45
N ILE A 133 15.43 9.29 14.73
CA ILE A 133 14.88 9.17 16.09
C ILE A 133 15.11 7.77 16.64
N GLY A 134 14.72 6.73 15.89
CA GLY A 134 14.94 5.34 16.29
C GLY A 134 16.42 5.05 16.54
N LYS A 135 17.30 5.56 15.67
CA LYS A 135 18.76 5.45 15.85
C LYS A 135 19.26 6.19 17.10
N SER A 136 18.78 7.41 17.34
CA SER A 136 19.17 8.21 18.53
C SER A 136 18.73 7.56 19.83
N LEU A 137 17.56 6.94 19.85
CA LEU A 137 17.03 6.23 21.00
C LEU A 137 17.51 4.77 21.09
N LYS A 138 18.36 4.33 20.15
CA LYS A 138 18.85 2.94 20.03
C LYS A 138 17.72 1.89 19.99
N ASP A 139 16.58 2.29 19.46
CA ASP A 139 15.39 1.46 19.35
C ASP A 139 14.63 1.80 18.05
N PRO A 140 14.80 1.01 16.98
CA PRO A 140 14.13 1.24 15.70
C PRO A 140 12.59 1.31 15.81
N SER A 141 12.00 0.64 16.81
CA SER A 141 10.55 0.66 17.03
C SER A 141 10.03 2.02 17.48
N LYS A 142 10.92 2.90 17.98
CA LYS A 142 10.64 4.29 18.34
C LYS A 142 10.83 5.28 17.20
N GLY A 143 11.24 4.81 16.01
CA GLY A 143 11.21 5.60 14.80
C GLY A 143 9.80 6.10 14.48
N LEU A 144 9.71 7.10 13.60
CA LEU A 144 8.42 7.63 13.16
C LEU A 144 7.59 6.55 12.46
N SER A 145 6.30 6.52 12.74
CA SER A 145 5.33 5.61 12.11
C SER A 145 4.97 6.08 10.70
N LEU A 146 5.97 6.07 9.80
CA LEU A 146 5.90 6.72 8.48
C LEU A 146 4.78 6.16 7.59
N GLY A 147 4.56 4.85 7.61
CA GLY A 147 3.45 4.24 6.88
C GLY A 147 2.09 4.75 7.35
N ASN A 148 1.87 4.84 8.66
CA ASN A 148 0.60 5.38 9.18
C ASN A 148 0.44 6.88 8.92
N LEU A 149 1.51 7.66 8.87
CA LEU A 149 1.48 9.08 8.54
C LEU A 149 1.14 9.30 7.04
N GLU A 150 1.77 8.54 6.14
CA GLU A 150 1.43 8.54 4.72
C GLU A 150 -0.02 8.10 4.50
N ARG A 151 -0.46 7.04 5.21
CA ARG A 151 -1.83 6.56 5.19
C ARG A 151 -2.82 7.63 5.64
N PHE A 152 -2.53 8.32 6.74
CA PHE A 152 -3.39 9.40 7.23
C PHE A 152 -3.62 10.46 6.15
N CYS A 153 -2.56 10.90 5.46
CA CYS A 153 -2.68 11.89 4.37
C CYS A 153 -3.52 11.36 3.21
N ALA A 154 -3.29 10.10 2.79
CA ALA A 154 -4.01 9.49 1.69
C ALA A 154 -5.50 9.23 2.02
N ASP A 155 -5.79 8.79 3.24
CA ASP A 155 -7.17 8.61 3.71
C ASP A 155 -7.87 9.97 3.90
N TYR A 156 -7.16 11.02 4.34
CA TYR A 156 -7.69 12.38 4.42
C TYR A 156 -8.10 12.90 3.04
N GLU A 157 -7.27 12.72 2.01
CA GLU A 157 -7.63 13.09 0.62
C GLU A 157 -8.93 12.42 0.19
N ARG A 158 -9.03 11.11 0.41
CA ARG A 158 -10.19 10.31 -0.01
C ARG A 158 -11.47 10.72 0.72
N LEU A 159 -11.38 11.06 2.01
CA LEU A 159 -12.54 11.32 2.87
C LEU A 159 -12.96 12.80 2.88
N HIS A 160 -12.02 13.73 2.69
CA HIS A 160 -12.27 15.16 2.96
C HIS A 160 -12.00 16.08 1.77
N LEU A 161 -11.19 15.68 0.77
CA LEU A 161 -10.82 16.55 -0.36
C LEU A 161 -11.58 16.23 -1.66
N GLY A 162 -12.63 15.42 -1.60
CA GLY A 162 -13.41 15.05 -2.77
C GLY A 162 -12.68 14.05 -3.70
N GLY A 163 -11.59 13.47 -3.23
CA GLY A 163 -10.85 12.44 -3.94
C GLY A 163 -9.63 12.94 -4.73
N LYS A 164 -9.09 12.04 -5.51
CA LYS A 164 -7.85 12.17 -6.24
C LYS A 164 -7.98 13.09 -7.46
N LYS A 165 -7.08 14.07 -7.58
CA LYS A 165 -7.01 14.94 -8.77
C LYS A 165 -6.24 14.25 -9.90
N PRO A 166 -6.61 14.49 -11.18
CA PRO A 166 -5.83 14.02 -12.32
C PRO A 166 -4.39 14.56 -12.26
N LEU A 167 -3.45 13.73 -12.74
CA LEU A 167 -2.07 14.18 -12.92
C LEU A 167 -1.96 15.10 -14.16
N PRO A 168 -1.03 16.06 -14.17
CA PRO A 168 -0.72 16.81 -15.37
C PRO A 168 -0.31 15.87 -16.51
N VAL A 169 -0.73 16.17 -17.73
CA VAL A 169 -0.40 15.40 -18.92
C VAL A 169 0.28 16.33 -19.93
N ASP A 170 1.44 15.93 -20.40
CA ASP A 170 2.16 16.63 -21.46
C ASP A 170 1.40 16.62 -22.80
N ALA A 171 1.84 17.42 -23.74
CA ALA A 171 1.27 17.46 -25.08
C ALA A 171 1.28 16.06 -25.73
N PRO A 172 0.23 15.68 -26.50
CA PRO A 172 0.16 14.38 -27.13
C PRO A 172 1.37 14.11 -28.03
N THR A 173 2.02 12.97 -27.81
CA THR A 173 3.18 12.55 -28.59
C THR A 173 2.80 11.86 -29.93
N GLY A 174 1.53 11.46 -30.05
CA GLY A 174 1.05 10.61 -31.12
C GLY A 174 1.55 9.15 -31.05
N LYS A 175 2.19 8.76 -29.91
CA LYS A 175 2.70 7.41 -29.69
C LYS A 175 1.73 6.61 -28.85
N LYS A 176 1.55 5.34 -29.20
CA LYS A 176 0.65 4.39 -28.54
C LYS A 176 1.45 3.26 -27.88
N VAL A 177 1.27 3.06 -26.59
CA VAL A 177 2.02 2.07 -25.81
C VAL A 177 1.09 1.01 -25.23
N ALA A 178 1.42 -0.26 -25.46
CA ALA A 178 0.76 -1.40 -24.80
C ALA A 178 1.48 -1.73 -23.50
N VAL A 179 0.73 -1.84 -22.42
CA VAL A 179 1.24 -2.29 -21.11
C VAL A 179 0.67 -3.68 -20.84
N ILE A 180 1.52 -4.70 -20.76
CA ILE A 180 1.14 -6.09 -20.49
C ILE A 180 1.23 -6.33 -18.98
N GLY A 181 0.08 -6.55 -18.35
CA GLY A 181 -0.09 -6.76 -16.92
C GLY A 181 -0.61 -5.52 -16.19
N GLY A 182 -1.75 -5.69 -15.54
CA GLY A 182 -2.43 -4.68 -14.71
C GLY A 182 -2.06 -4.74 -13.23
N GLY A 183 -0.89 -5.28 -12.89
CA GLY A 183 -0.31 -5.26 -11.55
C GLY A 183 0.45 -3.96 -11.25
N PRO A 184 1.10 -3.86 -10.06
CA PRO A 184 1.75 -2.62 -9.61
C PRO A 184 2.71 -2.00 -10.64
N ALA A 185 3.53 -2.82 -11.30
CA ALA A 185 4.51 -2.34 -12.28
C ALA A 185 3.84 -1.77 -13.53
N GLY A 186 2.85 -2.50 -14.08
CA GLY A 186 2.13 -2.04 -15.26
C GLY A 186 1.27 -0.80 -14.97
N LEU A 187 0.63 -0.75 -13.81
CA LEU A 187 -0.16 0.41 -13.38
C LEU A 187 0.70 1.68 -13.25
N ALA A 188 1.88 1.56 -12.63
CA ALA A 188 2.82 2.68 -12.50
C ALA A 188 3.34 3.12 -13.88
N ALA A 189 3.80 2.18 -14.70
CA ALA A 189 4.27 2.48 -16.04
C ALA A 189 3.19 3.14 -16.91
N ALA A 190 1.94 2.67 -16.82
CA ALA A 190 0.83 3.24 -17.60
C ALA A 190 0.53 4.69 -17.19
N LEU A 191 0.56 5.02 -15.89
CA LEU A 191 0.38 6.40 -15.43
C LEU A 191 1.54 7.30 -15.87
N ASP A 192 2.78 6.87 -15.67
CA ASP A 192 3.95 7.65 -16.08
C ASP A 192 3.96 7.89 -17.60
N LEU A 193 3.72 6.86 -18.41
CA LEU A 193 3.62 6.99 -19.85
C LEU A 193 2.51 7.95 -20.27
N ARG A 194 1.38 7.92 -19.57
CA ARG A 194 0.28 8.84 -19.85
C ARG A 194 0.62 10.27 -19.50
N THR A 195 1.32 10.52 -18.39
CA THR A 195 1.77 11.88 -18.04
C THR A 195 2.73 12.44 -19.09
N PHE A 196 3.53 11.59 -19.75
CA PHE A 196 4.40 11.97 -20.88
C PHE A 196 3.63 12.18 -22.20
N GLY A 197 2.31 12.16 -22.20
CA GLY A 197 1.48 12.45 -23.39
C GLY A 197 1.29 11.26 -24.33
N HIS A 198 1.66 10.04 -23.96
CA HIS A 198 1.42 8.85 -24.78
C HIS A 198 -0.01 8.32 -24.63
N ASP A 199 -0.54 7.68 -25.67
CA ASP A 199 -1.75 6.87 -25.58
C ASP A 199 -1.40 5.50 -24.99
N VAL A 200 -2.12 5.09 -23.94
CA VAL A 200 -1.78 3.88 -23.19
C VAL A 200 -2.95 2.93 -23.12
N VAL A 201 -2.69 1.64 -23.38
CA VAL A 201 -3.65 0.56 -23.19
C VAL A 201 -3.03 -0.51 -22.32
N ILE A 202 -3.71 -0.85 -21.23
CA ILE A 202 -3.31 -1.96 -20.35
C ILE A 202 -4.01 -3.24 -20.80
N PHE A 203 -3.26 -4.32 -20.96
CA PHE A 203 -3.76 -5.67 -21.20
C PHE A 203 -3.56 -6.50 -19.91
N GLU A 204 -4.64 -7.03 -19.35
CA GLU A 204 -4.62 -7.82 -18.13
C GLU A 204 -5.35 -9.15 -18.35
N SER A 205 -4.69 -10.23 -17.99
CA SER A 205 -5.24 -11.59 -18.13
C SER A 205 -6.40 -11.90 -17.18
N ALA A 206 -6.38 -11.29 -16.01
CA ALA A 206 -7.46 -11.41 -15.03
C ALA A 206 -8.67 -10.54 -15.40
N LYS A 207 -9.80 -10.79 -14.73
CA LYS A 207 -11.03 -10.00 -14.93
C LYS A 207 -10.91 -8.56 -14.43
N GLU A 208 -10.05 -8.31 -13.45
CA GLU A 208 -9.88 -7.02 -12.82
C GLU A 208 -8.40 -6.68 -12.67
N LEU A 209 -8.10 -5.39 -12.69
CA LEU A 209 -6.76 -4.86 -12.47
C LEU A 209 -6.32 -5.00 -11.01
N GLY A 210 -5.02 -4.91 -10.78
CA GLY A 210 -4.40 -4.88 -9.47
C GLY A 210 -3.36 -5.98 -9.26
N GLY A 211 -3.38 -7.06 -10.04
CA GLY A 211 -2.41 -8.15 -9.91
C GLY A 211 -2.31 -8.64 -8.46
N VAL A 212 -1.09 -8.72 -7.91
CA VAL A 212 -0.86 -9.18 -6.53
C VAL A 212 -1.58 -8.32 -5.47
N LEU A 213 -1.85 -7.06 -5.73
CA LEU A 213 -2.59 -6.17 -4.81
C LEU A 213 -4.03 -6.62 -4.63
N ARG A 214 -4.65 -7.15 -5.69
CA ARG A 214 -6.02 -7.66 -5.67
C ARG A 214 -6.08 -9.12 -5.29
N TYR A 215 -5.27 -9.93 -5.92
CA TYR A 215 -5.39 -11.39 -5.87
C TYR A 215 -4.51 -12.03 -4.79
N GLY A 216 -3.37 -11.41 -4.43
CA GLY A 216 -2.43 -11.95 -3.45
C GLY A 216 -2.59 -11.35 -2.05
N ILE A 217 -2.62 -10.02 -1.94
CA ILE A 217 -2.70 -9.36 -0.63
C ILE A 217 -4.12 -9.48 -0.07
N PRO A 218 -4.29 -9.98 1.17
CA PRO A 218 -5.61 -10.15 1.78
C PRO A 218 -6.38 -8.84 2.00
N GLU A 219 -7.72 -8.92 1.97
CA GLU A 219 -8.65 -7.83 2.23
C GLU A 219 -8.35 -7.11 3.55
N PHE A 220 -8.07 -7.84 4.61
CA PHE A 220 -7.78 -7.31 5.94
C PHE A 220 -6.44 -6.55 6.05
N ARG A 221 -5.60 -6.56 5.00
CA ARG A 221 -4.38 -5.77 4.88
C ARG A 221 -4.50 -4.65 3.86
N LEU A 222 -5.18 -4.92 2.75
CA LEU A 222 -5.45 -3.96 1.69
C LEU A 222 -6.88 -4.15 1.21
N PRO A 223 -7.83 -3.37 1.73
CA PRO A 223 -9.21 -3.39 1.26
C PRO A 223 -9.28 -3.13 -0.23
N LYS A 224 -10.10 -3.92 -0.95
CA LYS A 224 -10.21 -3.76 -2.40
C LYS A 224 -10.88 -2.46 -2.80
N SER A 225 -11.71 -1.89 -1.93
CA SER A 225 -12.26 -0.55 -2.10
C SER A 225 -11.18 0.56 -2.13
N ILE A 226 -10.09 0.40 -1.36
CA ILE A 226 -8.93 1.30 -1.40
C ILE A 226 -8.16 1.13 -2.70
N LEU A 227 -7.98 -0.11 -3.14
CA LEU A 227 -7.36 -0.40 -4.44
C LEU A 227 -8.19 0.22 -5.57
N ASP A 228 -9.51 0.02 -5.58
CA ASP A 228 -10.41 0.55 -6.59
C ASP A 228 -10.40 2.09 -6.62
N TYR A 229 -10.36 2.73 -5.44
CA TYR A 229 -10.16 4.17 -5.33
C TYR A 229 -8.86 4.62 -6.00
N GLU A 230 -7.75 3.96 -5.73
CA GLU A 230 -6.47 4.31 -6.37
C GLU A 230 -6.50 4.06 -7.88
N LEU A 231 -7.15 3.00 -8.35
CA LEU A 231 -7.25 2.66 -9.77
C LEU A 231 -8.23 3.57 -10.54
N SER A 232 -9.14 4.26 -9.88
CA SER A 232 -10.10 5.17 -10.54
C SER A 232 -9.41 6.26 -11.37
N ILE A 233 -8.16 6.61 -11.04
CA ILE A 233 -7.34 7.57 -11.78
C ILE A 233 -7.13 7.16 -13.24
N LEU A 234 -7.09 5.86 -13.55
CA LEU A 234 -6.82 5.37 -14.90
C LEU A 234 -7.85 5.88 -15.91
N SER A 235 -9.13 5.79 -15.56
CA SER A 235 -10.22 6.30 -16.40
C SER A 235 -10.19 7.82 -16.53
N THR A 236 -9.91 8.52 -15.42
CA THR A 236 -9.78 9.99 -15.40
C THR A 236 -8.63 10.48 -16.27
N MET A 237 -7.53 9.71 -16.35
CA MET A 237 -6.38 9.98 -17.19
C MET A 237 -6.57 9.51 -18.64
N GLY A 238 -7.68 8.87 -18.99
CA GLY A 238 -7.96 8.34 -20.32
C GLY A 238 -7.15 7.10 -20.69
N ILE A 239 -6.68 6.33 -19.68
CA ILE A 239 -5.97 5.06 -19.92
C ILE A 239 -7.00 3.97 -20.17
N SER A 240 -6.91 3.29 -21.32
CA SER A 240 -7.78 2.18 -21.67
C SER A 240 -7.29 0.87 -21.03
N CYS A 241 -8.23 0.02 -20.61
CA CYS A 241 -7.91 -1.27 -19.99
C CYS A 241 -8.68 -2.39 -20.69
N ARG A 242 -7.95 -3.41 -21.16
CA ARG A 242 -8.53 -4.65 -21.75
C ARG A 242 -8.25 -5.79 -20.79
N THR A 243 -9.24 -6.11 -19.95
CA THR A 243 -9.16 -7.21 -18.97
C THR A 243 -9.68 -8.52 -19.56
N GLY A 244 -9.25 -9.65 -19.01
CA GLY A 244 -9.57 -10.99 -19.54
C GLY A 244 -8.80 -11.30 -20.83
N VAL A 245 -7.72 -10.57 -21.14
CA VAL A 245 -6.93 -10.76 -22.35
C VAL A 245 -5.50 -11.18 -22.00
N THR A 246 -5.13 -12.38 -22.39
CA THR A 246 -3.80 -12.94 -22.17
C THR A 246 -2.92 -12.70 -23.39
N VAL A 247 -1.96 -11.80 -23.29
CA VAL A 247 -0.97 -11.59 -24.35
C VAL A 247 -0.07 -12.82 -24.47
N GLY A 248 0.13 -13.29 -25.70
CA GLY A 248 0.77 -14.57 -26.00
C GLY A 248 -0.21 -15.71 -26.26
N LYS A 249 -1.50 -15.53 -25.92
CA LYS A 249 -2.56 -16.50 -26.19
C LYS A 249 -3.71 -15.90 -27.02
N ASP A 250 -4.34 -14.84 -26.52
CA ASP A 250 -5.51 -14.21 -27.16
C ASP A 250 -5.07 -13.12 -28.17
N ILE A 251 -3.93 -12.53 -27.96
CA ILE A 251 -3.24 -11.62 -28.86
C ILE A 251 -1.72 -11.76 -28.65
N THR A 252 -0.96 -11.74 -29.73
CA THR A 252 0.52 -11.87 -29.68
C THR A 252 1.19 -10.49 -29.72
N ILE A 253 2.46 -10.41 -29.29
CA ILE A 253 3.24 -9.17 -29.37
C ILE A 253 3.39 -8.69 -30.82
N PRO A 254 3.67 -9.52 -31.84
CA PRO A 254 3.67 -9.08 -33.22
C PRO A 254 2.33 -8.47 -33.68
N GLU A 255 1.19 -9.00 -33.23
CA GLU A 255 -0.12 -8.45 -33.58
C GLU A 255 -0.37 -7.10 -32.90
N LEU A 256 0.16 -6.86 -31.69
CA LEU A 256 0.11 -5.53 -31.06
C LEU A 256 0.79 -4.48 -31.94
N PHE A 257 1.94 -4.79 -32.53
CA PHE A 257 2.63 -3.87 -33.42
C PHE A 257 1.97 -3.75 -34.83
N ASN A 258 1.64 -4.88 -35.44
CA ASN A 258 1.25 -4.92 -36.84
C ASN A 258 -0.23 -4.63 -37.09
N ASN A 259 -1.10 -5.06 -36.17
CA ASN A 259 -2.56 -4.98 -36.35
C ASN A 259 -3.18 -3.89 -35.45
N GLU A 260 -2.65 -3.69 -34.25
CA GLU A 260 -3.16 -2.71 -33.28
C GLU A 260 -2.38 -1.38 -33.33
N ASN A 261 -1.29 -1.30 -34.13
CA ASN A 261 -0.46 -0.13 -34.32
C ASN A 261 0.14 0.45 -33.03
N PHE A 262 0.58 -0.38 -32.10
CA PHE A 262 1.36 0.08 -30.98
C PHE A 262 2.79 0.39 -31.38
N ASP A 263 3.34 1.49 -30.86
CA ASP A 263 4.74 1.91 -31.11
C ASP A 263 5.71 1.22 -30.14
N ALA A 264 5.23 0.84 -28.94
CA ALA A 264 6.04 0.19 -27.91
C ALA A 264 5.20 -0.76 -27.03
N VAL A 265 5.89 -1.70 -26.39
CA VAL A 265 5.28 -2.64 -25.44
C VAL A 265 6.09 -2.62 -24.15
N PHE A 266 5.42 -2.40 -23.01
CA PHE A 266 5.97 -2.60 -21.68
C PHE A 266 5.47 -3.94 -21.14
N ILE A 267 6.36 -4.78 -20.60
CA ILE A 267 6.04 -6.10 -20.05
C ILE A 267 6.16 -6.05 -18.54
N GLY A 268 5.01 -6.05 -17.84
CA GLY A 268 4.89 -6.03 -16.38
C GLY A 268 4.01 -7.18 -15.87
N ASN A 269 4.12 -8.37 -16.47
CA ASN A 269 3.26 -9.53 -16.23
C ASN A 269 3.39 -10.19 -14.85
N GLY A 270 4.33 -9.74 -14.02
CA GLY A 270 4.53 -10.23 -12.66
C GLY A 270 5.04 -11.68 -12.58
N ALA A 271 4.94 -12.28 -11.40
CA ALA A 271 5.35 -13.65 -11.10
C ALA A 271 4.17 -14.43 -10.48
N GLY A 272 3.02 -14.43 -11.17
CA GLY A 272 1.77 -15.04 -10.68
C GLY A 272 1.71 -16.56 -10.70
N LEU A 273 2.74 -17.23 -11.25
CA LEU A 273 2.84 -18.68 -11.24
C LEU A 273 3.76 -19.12 -10.09
N ALA A 274 3.18 -19.90 -9.17
CA ALA A 274 3.94 -20.47 -8.07
C ALA A 274 4.94 -21.51 -8.56
N LEU A 275 6.12 -21.50 -7.97
CA LEU A 275 7.08 -22.59 -8.15
C LEU A 275 6.71 -23.76 -7.25
N LYS A 276 6.70 -24.96 -7.83
CA LYS A 276 6.52 -26.20 -7.07
C LYS A 276 7.79 -26.51 -6.27
N THR A 277 7.61 -27.10 -5.09
CA THR A 277 8.72 -27.52 -4.23
C THR A 277 9.33 -28.86 -4.67
N GLY A 278 8.55 -29.64 -5.42
CA GLY A 278 8.94 -30.97 -5.91
C GLY A 278 8.92 -32.07 -4.85
N VAL A 279 8.26 -31.81 -3.71
CA VAL A 279 8.14 -32.84 -2.64
C VAL A 279 7.02 -33.83 -2.96
N PRO A 280 7.15 -35.10 -2.57
CA PRO A 280 6.10 -36.09 -2.74
C PRO A 280 4.79 -35.64 -2.04
N GLY A 281 3.67 -35.75 -2.75
CA GLY A 281 2.36 -35.35 -2.22
C GLY A 281 1.94 -33.92 -2.51
N GLU A 282 2.75 -33.11 -3.19
CA GLU A 282 2.42 -31.72 -3.54
C GLU A 282 1.18 -31.62 -4.46
N ASP A 283 0.88 -32.68 -5.21
CA ASP A 283 -0.29 -32.75 -6.10
C ASP A 283 -1.54 -33.37 -5.43
N LEU A 284 -1.51 -33.67 -4.14
CA LEU A 284 -2.64 -34.24 -3.42
C LEU A 284 -3.77 -33.23 -3.25
N LYS A 285 -5.01 -33.73 -3.21
CA LYS A 285 -6.19 -32.91 -2.92
C LYS A 285 -6.03 -32.24 -1.55
N GLY A 286 -6.24 -30.93 -1.50
CA GLY A 286 -6.11 -30.12 -0.29
C GLY A 286 -4.72 -29.52 -0.10
N VAL A 287 -3.80 -29.78 -1.02
CA VAL A 287 -2.50 -29.06 -1.10
C VAL A 287 -2.64 -27.93 -2.12
N PHE A 288 -2.30 -26.71 -1.68
CA PHE A 288 -2.40 -25.49 -2.48
C PHE A 288 -1.06 -24.75 -2.48
N THR A 289 -0.76 -24.08 -3.57
CA THR A 289 0.22 -23.01 -3.51
C THR A 289 -0.36 -21.82 -2.75
N ALA A 290 0.48 -21.02 -2.11
CA ALA A 290 -0.01 -19.88 -1.34
C ALA A 290 -0.71 -18.85 -2.25
N GLU A 291 -0.22 -18.67 -3.48
CA GLU A 291 -0.82 -17.79 -4.47
C GLU A 291 -2.24 -18.22 -4.83
N GLU A 292 -2.45 -19.50 -5.10
CA GLU A 292 -3.77 -20.05 -5.39
C GLU A 292 -4.71 -19.91 -4.19
N TYR A 293 -4.22 -20.25 -3.00
CA TYR A 293 -4.99 -20.19 -1.76
C TYR A 293 -5.45 -18.74 -1.45
N LEU A 294 -4.53 -17.80 -1.54
CA LEU A 294 -4.83 -16.38 -1.30
C LEU A 294 -5.75 -15.80 -2.38
N ARG A 295 -5.54 -16.15 -3.65
CA ARG A 295 -6.42 -15.72 -4.74
C ARG A 295 -7.86 -16.17 -4.51
N LYS A 296 -8.05 -17.46 -4.23
CA LYS A 296 -9.39 -18.01 -3.92
C LYS A 296 -10.00 -17.33 -2.69
N GLY A 297 -9.23 -17.17 -1.63
CA GLY A 297 -9.67 -16.49 -0.41
C GLY A 297 -10.09 -15.03 -0.63
N ASN A 298 -9.33 -14.28 -1.45
CA ASN A 298 -9.65 -12.89 -1.80
C ASN A 298 -10.89 -12.79 -2.69
N LEU A 299 -11.09 -13.74 -3.59
CA LEU A 299 -12.26 -13.80 -4.47
C LEU A 299 -13.51 -14.42 -3.81
N ARG A 300 -13.38 -14.87 -2.55
CA ARG A 300 -14.46 -15.60 -1.85
C ARG A 300 -14.91 -16.86 -2.60
N GLU A 301 -14.02 -17.46 -3.37
CA GLU A 301 -14.26 -18.74 -4.01
C GLU A 301 -14.27 -19.85 -2.95
N GLU A 302 -14.98 -20.94 -3.23
CA GLU A 302 -14.99 -22.08 -2.34
C GLU A 302 -13.59 -22.70 -2.21
N ILE A 303 -13.10 -22.80 -0.99
CA ILE A 303 -11.86 -23.48 -0.64
C ILE A 303 -12.23 -24.54 0.39
N ALA A 304 -11.89 -25.80 0.09
CA ALA A 304 -11.94 -26.86 1.08
C ALA A 304 -10.81 -26.65 2.12
N SER A 305 -10.94 -25.59 2.91
CA SER A 305 -10.05 -25.32 4.04
C SER A 305 -10.43 -26.32 5.14
N GLY A 306 -9.55 -27.27 5.44
CA GLY A 306 -9.77 -28.23 6.53
C GLY A 306 -9.78 -27.53 7.89
N GLU A 307 -10.26 -28.22 8.93
CA GLU A 307 -10.19 -27.70 10.30
C GLU A 307 -8.74 -27.50 10.79
N ASN A 308 -7.81 -28.32 10.30
CA ASN A 308 -6.38 -28.25 10.58
C ASN A 308 -5.64 -27.91 9.29
N VAL A 309 -4.94 -26.78 9.29
CA VAL A 309 -4.19 -26.28 8.14
C VAL A 309 -2.72 -26.21 8.51
N VAL A 310 -1.85 -26.72 7.64
CA VAL A 310 -0.39 -26.62 7.77
C VAL A 310 0.11 -25.64 6.72
N ILE A 311 0.89 -24.65 7.14
CA ILE A 311 1.54 -23.69 6.24
C ILE A 311 3.04 -23.96 6.26
N VAL A 312 3.62 -24.19 5.10
CA VAL A 312 5.05 -24.37 4.93
C VAL A 312 5.68 -23.06 4.52
N GLY A 313 6.49 -22.47 5.41
CA GLY A 313 7.17 -21.20 5.21
C GLY A 313 6.95 -20.20 6.34
N GLY A 314 7.76 -19.13 6.38
CA GLY A 314 7.74 -18.09 7.40
C GLY A 314 7.79 -16.67 6.84
N GLY A 315 7.70 -16.51 5.51
CA GLY A 315 7.67 -15.20 4.84
C GLY A 315 6.30 -14.52 4.89
N ASN A 316 6.23 -13.32 4.35
CA ASN A 316 4.99 -12.53 4.34
C ASN A 316 3.79 -13.28 3.74
N VAL A 317 4.00 -14.02 2.64
CA VAL A 317 2.96 -14.79 1.97
C VAL A 317 2.42 -15.91 2.87
N ALA A 318 3.32 -16.62 3.58
CA ALA A 318 2.93 -17.65 4.54
C ALA A 318 2.13 -17.08 5.72
N MET A 319 2.52 -15.89 6.21
CA MET A 319 1.78 -15.20 7.27
C MET A 319 0.38 -14.76 6.80
N ASP A 320 0.28 -14.30 5.56
CA ASP A 320 -1.02 -13.94 4.97
C ASP A 320 -1.90 -15.17 4.78
N ALA A 321 -1.34 -16.27 4.26
CA ALA A 321 -2.07 -17.53 4.12
C ALA A 321 -2.54 -18.08 5.47
N SER A 322 -1.70 -18.02 6.52
CA SER A 322 -2.08 -18.45 7.87
C SER A 322 -3.24 -17.64 8.44
N ARG A 323 -3.18 -16.33 8.28
CA ARG A 323 -4.25 -15.42 8.73
C ARG A 323 -5.54 -15.60 7.91
N MET A 324 -5.40 -15.88 6.62
CA MET A 324 -6.52 -16.21 5.74
C MET A 324 -7.19 -17.51 6.17
N ALA A 325 -6.41 -18.55 6.51
CA ALA A 325 -6.94 -19.84 6.93
C ALA A 325 -7.86 -19.75 8.16
N PHE A 326 -7.48 -18.97 9.18
CA PHE A 326 -8.34 -18.73 10.33
C PHE A 326 -9.66 -18.07 9.93
N ARG A 327 -9.64 -17.10 9.01
CA ARG A 327 -10.84 -16.39 8.53
C ARG A 327 -11.74 -17.26 7.68
N LEU A 328 -11.17 -18.27 7.03
CA LEU A 328 -11.90 -19.28 6.26
C LEU A 328 -12.39 -20.44 7.14
N GLY A 329 -12.22 -20.36 8.47
CA GLY A 329 -12.82 -21.31 9.42
C GLY A 329 -11.87 -22.38 9.95
N ALA A 330 -10.57 -22.33 9.66
CA ALA A 330 -9.62 -23.26 10.26
C ALA A 330 -9.59 -23.09 11.77
N LYS A 331 -9.65 -24.22 12.49
CA LYS A 331 -9.57 -24.24 13.96
C LYS A 331 -8.14 -24.20 14.46
N LYS A 332 -7.23 -24.81 13.68
CA LYS A 332 -5.80 -24.91 13.98
C LYS A 332 -4.98 -24.63 12.71
N VAL A 333 -3.98 -23.76 12.84
CA VAL A 333 -3.03 -23.42 11.79
C VAL A 333 -1.61 -23.52 12.34
#